data_1f1921468e21c69755acda1b50eb9a5f
#
_entry.id   1f1921468e21c69755acda1b50eb9a5f
#
_cell.length_a   1.000
_cell.length_b   1.000
_cell.length_c   1.000
_cell.angle_alpha   90.00
_cell.angle_beta   90.00
_cell.angle_gamma   90.00
#
_symmetry.space_group_name_H-M   'P 1'
#
loop_
_entity.id
_entity.type
_entity.pdbx_description
1 polymer ?
#
loop_
_entity_poly.entity_id
_entity_poly.type
_entity_poly.pdbx_seq_one_letter_code
_entity_poly.pdbx_strand_id
1 'polypeptide(L)'
;MVFQSYALFPHMTVAQNVGYGLQVSGVSKDETARRARGALESVGLVGYDERLPSELSGGQQQRVAVARSLVLEPSVLLFDEPLSNLDARLRRSMREEIRALQQRLALTVAYVTHDQSEALAVSDQIIVMDAGLIAQCGTPRQLYEHPGSAFVAGFMGEAMLFDGEAHADGRVALGPFRLVPREPLRPGPVKVAVRPEAWTLGASGDGTLQATVAKVAYLGSVMELTLDTALGPIFVVSPETGRDWPVGAAVSLSLGARGVSVVAA
;
A
#
# COMPACT_ATOMS: atom_id res chain seq x y z
N MET A 1 12.49 17.53 3.23
CA MET A 1 11.54 16.89 2.31
C MET A 1 12.28 16.10 1.25
N VAL A 2 11.82 14.90 0.98
CA VAL A 2 12.35 14.02 -0.06
C VAL A 2 11.31 13.97 -1.18
N PHE A 3 11.68 14.41 -2.37
CA PHE A 3 10.80 14.51 -3.53
C PHE A 3 10.84 13.24 -4.37
N GLN A 4 9.83 13.01 -5.19
CA GLN A 4 9.72 11.91 -6.14
C GLN A 4 10.92 11.81 -7.11
N SER A 5 11.46 12.93 -7.57
CA SER A 5 12.64 13.01 -8.45
C SER A 5 13.97 13.05 -7.71
N TYR A 6 13.96 12.84 -6.38
CA TYR A 6 15.10 13.01 -5.46
C TYR A 6 15.69 14.44 -5.45
N ALA A 7 15.52 15.21 -6.51
CA ALA A 7 15.95 16.60 -6.70
C ALA A 7 17.42 16.84 -6.28
N LEU A 8 18.32 15.90 -6.61
CA LEU A 8 19.74 16.07 -6.37
C LEU A 8 20.33 17.09 -7.36
N PHE A 9 21.30 17.87 -6.90
CA PHE A 9 22.04 18.80 -7.73
C PHE A 9 23.06 18.01 -8.58
N PRO A 10 22.91 17.92 -9.92
CA PRO A 10 23.69 17.00 -10.74
C PRO A 10 25.18 17.39 -10.86
N HIS A 11 25.49 18.66 -10.62
CA HIS A 11 26.85 19.23 -10.68
C HIS A 11 27.59 19.21 -9.34
N MET A 12 26.94 18.76 -8.29
CA MET A 12 27.49 18.63 -6.94
C MET A 12 27.79 17.17 -6.62
N THR A 13 28.87 16.91 -5.87
CA THR A 13 29.13 15.58 -5.34
C THR A 13 28.08 15.15 -4.31
N VAL A 14 28.11 13.90 -3.92
CA VAL A 14 27.21 13.35 -2.87
C VAL A 14 27.39 14.11 -1.57
N ALA A 15 28.64 14.34 -1.13
CA ALA A 15 28.90 15.11 0.10
C ALA A 15 28.42 16.55 0.01
N GLN A 16 28.59 17.20 -1.15
CA GLN A 16 28.10 18.55 -1.41
C GLN A 16 26.58 18.62 -1.41
N ASN A 17 25.92 17.64 -2.03
CA ASN A 17 24.44 17.54 -2.00
C ASN A 17 23.92 17.45 -0.56
N VAL A 18 24.51 16.56 0.25
CA VAL A 18 24.09 16.36 1.65
C VAL A 18 24.39 17.61 2.48
N GLY A 19 25.59 18.18 2.34
CA GLY A 19 26.03 19.35 3.12
C GLY A 19 25.42 20.68 2.70
N TYR A 20 24.72 20.75 1.56
CA TYR A 20 24.25 21.99 0.97
C TYR A 20 23.42 22.86 1.93
N GLY A 21 22.43 22.26 2.60
CA GLY A 21 21.58 22.97 3.55
C GLY A 21 22.35 23.54 4.74
N LEU A 22 23.37 22.83 5.24
CA LEU A 22 24.24 23.31 6.32
C LEU A 22 25.10 24.50 5.86
N GLN A 23 25.64 24.45 4.64
CA GLN A 23 26.43 25.56 4.07
C GLN A 23 25.59 26.83 3.94
N VAL A 24 24.35 26.70 3.41
CA VAL A 24 23.41 27.83 3.29
C VAL A 24 23.04 28.41 4.66
N SER A 25 23.00 27.56 5.68
CA SER A 25 22.74 27.97 7.08
C SER A 25 23.97 28.56 7.78
N GLY A 26 25.11 28.72 7.08
CA GLY A 26 26.31 29.35 7.64
C GLY A 26 27.16 28.43 8.53
N VAL A 27 26.95 27.12 8.48
CA VAL A 27 27.79 26.15 9.21
C VAL A 27 29.19 26.08 8.57
N SER A 28 30.23 25.98 9.39
CA SER A 28 31.62 25.90 8.91
C SER A 28 31.84 24.71 7.98
N LYS A 29 32.83 24.82 7.08
CA LYS A 29 33.16 23.76 6.10
C LYS A 29 33.49 22.43 6.77
N ASP A 30 34.31 22.46 7.82
CA ASP A 30 34.74 21.27 8.53
C ASP A 30 33.58 20.57 9.23
N GLU A 31 32.72 21.33 9.89
CA GLU A 31 31.54 20.80 10.55
C GLU A 31 30.49 20.27 9.54
N THR A 32 30.32 20.97 8.41
CA THR A 32 29.47 20.52 7.29
C THR A 32 29.98 19.18 6.73
N ALA A 33 31.26 19.04 6.48
CA ALA A 33 31.87 17.81 6.00
C ALA A 33 31.69 16.66 7.01
N ARG A 34 31.92 16.93 8.29
CA ARG A 34 31.71 15.95 9.37
C ARG A 34 30.29 15.46 9.44
N ARG A 35 29.30 16.38 9.47
CA ARG A 35 27.88 16.04 9.56
C ARG A 35 27.37 15.35 8.29
N ALA A 36 27.81 15.81 7.10
CA ALA A 36 27.44 15.17 5.85
C ALA A 36 27.92 13.71 5.80
N ARG A 37 29.15 13.44 6.25
CA ARG A 37 29.71 12.09 6.33
C ARG A 37 28.93 11.20 7.28
N GLY A 38 28.59 11.69 8.48
CA GLY A 38 27.75 10.96 9.44
C GLY A 38 26.34 10.67 8.91
N ALA A 39 25.73 11.61 8.16
CA ALA A 39 24.46 11.41 7.52
C ALA A 39 24.54 10.33 6.42
N LEU A 40 25.59 10.33 5.59
CA LEU A 40 25.84 9.29 4.57
C LEU A 40 26.06 7.91 5.20
N GLU A 41 26.81 7.85 6.28
CA GLU A 41 27.02 6.62 7.04
C GLU A 41 25.70 6.06 7.57
N SER A 42 24.80 6.92 8.09
CA SER A 42 23.49 6.51 8.61
C SER A 42 22.59 5.87 7.56
N VAL A 43 22.77 6.17 6.27
CA VAL A 43 22.04 5.58 5.15
C VAL A 43 22.85 4.53 4.37
N GLY A 44 24.01 4.09 4.90
CA GLY A 44 24.83 3.03 4.32
C GLY A 44 25.59 3.44 3.04
N LEU A 45 25.95 4.71 2.88
CA LEU A 45 26.70 5.25 1.74
C LEU A 45 28.11 5.69 2.12
N VAL A 46 28.83 4.86 2.88
CA VAL A 46 30.24 5.11 3.24
C VAL A 46 31.12 5.07 2.00
N GLY A 47 31.98 6.08 1.82
CA GLY A 47 32.92 6.16 0.70
C GLY A 47 32.32 6.63 -0.64
N TYR A 48 31.10 7.18 -0.63
CA TYR A 48 30.43 7.75 -1.81
C TYR A 48 30.60 9.27 -1.92
N ASP A 49 31.31 9.90 -1.00
CA ASP A 49 31.40 11.34 -0.79
C ASP A 49 31.70 12.15 -2.07
N GLU A 50 32.65 11.66 -2.87
CA GLU A 50 33.16 12.37 -4.07
C GLU A 50 32.43 12.01 -5.37
N ARG A 51 31.48 11.05 -5.33
CA ARG A 51 30.72 10.65 -6.52
C ARG A 51 29.69 11.71 -6.92
N LEU A 52 29.40 11.77 -8.21
CA LEU A 52 28.29 12.56 -8.74
C LEU A 52 26.99 11.74 -8.73
N PRO A 53 25.81 12.40 -8.68
CA PRO A 53 24.52 11.71 -8.76
C PRO A 53 24.37 10.79 -9.97
N SER A 54 24.97 11.14 -11.11
CA SER A 54 24.96 10.35 -12.35
C SER A 54 25.69 9.00 -12.24
N GLU A 55 26.54 8.83 -11.24
CA GLU A 55 27.32 7.61 -10.98
C GLU A 55 26.59 6.66 -10.00
N LEU A 56 25.36 7.02 -9.58
CA LEU A 56 24.59 6.31 -8.58
C LEU A 56 23.37 5.62 -9.19
N SER A 57 23.03 4.45 -8.65
CA SER A 57 21.72 3.83 -8.92
C SER A 57 20.58 4.66 -8.31
N GLY A 58 19.35 4.48 -8.79
CA GLY A 58 18.16 5.20 -8.26
C GLY A 58 17.99 5.04 -6.75
N GLY A 59 18.19 3.85 -6.20
CA GLY A 59 18.15 3.63 -4.75
C GLY A 59 19.27 4.35 -3.98
N GLN A 60 20.46 4.46 -4.57
CA GLN A 60 21.56 5.24 -3.97
C GLN A 60 21.26 6.73 -4.01
N GLN A 61 20.72 7.25 -5.13
CA GLN A 61 20.28 8.65 -5.23
C GLN A 61 19.21 8.98 -4.18
N GLN A 62 18.26 8.07 -3.97
CA GLN A 62 17.25 8.22 -2.93
C GLN A 62 17.86 8.30 -1.53
N ARG A 63 18.81 7.42 -1.20
CA ARG A 63 19.52 7.46 0.09
C ARG A 63 20.29 8.76 0.27
N VAL A 64 20.89 9.33 -0.78
CA VAL A 64 21.51 10.66 -0.74
C VAL A 64 20.47 11.74 -0.44
N ALA A 65 19.28 11.70 -1.07
CA ALA A 65 18.22 12.66 -0.81
C ALA A 65 17.69 12.56 0.63
N VAL A 66 17.60 11.35 1.17
CA VAL A 66 17.26 11.11 2.58
C VAL A 66 18.34 11.69 3.50
N ALA A 67 19.63 11.40 3.26
CA ALA A 67 20.77 11.93 4.03
C ALA A 67 20.79 13.47 4.02
N ARG A 68 20.54 14.09 2.84
CA ARG A 68 20.43 15.54 2.68
C ARG A 68 19.33 16.15 3.56
N SER A 69 18.22 15.43 3.73
CA SER A 69 17.12 15.89 4.58
C SER A 69 17.42 15.65 6.07
N LEU A 70 18.10 14.53 6.40
CA LEU A 70 18.43 14.15 7.78
C LEU A 70 19.53 15.02 8.40
N VAL A 71 20.50 15.47 7.61
CA VAL A 71 21.64 16.25 8.10
C VAL A 71 21.24 17.56 8.79
N LEU A 72 20.02 18.06 8.47
CA LEU A 72 19.42 19.24 9.08
C LEU A 72 18.69 18.94 10.40
N GLU A 73 18.66 17.67 10.83
CA GLU A 73 18.00 17.21 12.07
C GLU A 73 16.54 17.71 12.18
N PRO A 74 15.70 17.43 11.17
CA PRO A 74 14.35 17.96 11.14
C PRO A 74 13.45 17.29 12.18
N SER A 75 12.51 18.03 12.79
CA SER A 75 11.49 17.45 13.67
C SER A 75 10.53 16.51 12.93
N VAL A 76 10.28 16.77 11.63
CA VAL A 76 9.42 15.95 10.76
C VAL A 76 10.09 15.78 9.41
N LEU A 77 10.15 14.55 8.92
CA LEU A 77 10.62 14.21 7.59
C LEU A 77 9.44 13.95 6.66
N LEU A 78 9.38 14.69 5.54
CA LEU A 78 8.32 14.54 4.54
C LEU A 78 8.85 13.75 3.34
N PHE A 79 8.13 12.70 2.96
CA PHE A 79 8.32 11.97 1.72
C PHE A 79 7.15 12.22 0.78
N ASP A 80 7.43 12.59 -0.46
CA ASP A 80 6.44 12.81 -1.51
C ASP A 80 6.67 11.81 -2.64
N GLU A 81 5.88 10.73 -2.64
CA GLU A 81 5.96 9.60 -3.57
C GLU A 81 7.40 9.08 -3.82
N PRO A 82 8.18 8.79 -2.78
CA PRO A 82 9.63 8.58 -2.93
C PRO A 82 10.00 7.31 -3.71
N LEU A 83 9.08 6.36 -3.89
CA LEU A 83 9.35 5.05 -4.49
C LEU A 83 8.70 4.84 -5.86
N SER A 84 7.95 5.81 -6.36
CA SER A 84 7.16 5.69 -7.61
C SER A 84 8.00 5.38 -8.86
N ASN A 85 9.26 5.84 -8.89
CA ASN A 85 10.18 5.66 -10.02
C ASN A 85 11.04 4.40 -9.92
N LEU A 86 10.79 3.50 -8.96
CA LEU A 86 11.57 2.29 -8.74
C LEU A 86 10.86 1.05 -9.25
N ASP A 87 11.64 0.06 -9.72
CA ASP A 87 11.11 -1.27 -10.01
C ASP A 87 10.60 -1.99 -8.74
N ALA A 88 9.78 -3.02 -8.90
CA ALA A 88 9.10 -3.69 -7.79
C ALA A 88 10.07 -4.28 -6.75
N ARG A 89 11.22 -4.83 -7.18
CA ARG A 89 12.21 -5.41 -6.27
C ARG A 89 12.90 -4.34 -5.45
N LEU A 90 13.34 -3.26 -6.12
CA LEU A 90 14.01 -2.15 -5.47
C LEU A 90 13.05 -1.39 -4.55
N ARG A 91 11.78 -1.20 -4.98
CA ARG A 91 10.73 -0.60 -4.16
C ARG A 91 10.53 -1.35 -2.85
N ARG A 92 10.45 -2.69 -2.90
CA ARG A 92 10.33 -3.52 -1.69
C ARG A 92 11.52 -3.32 -0.74
N SER A 93 12.75 -3.41 -1.25
CA SER A 93 13.95 -3.21 -0.44
C SER A 93 13.98 -1.82 0.19
N MET A 94 13.65 -0.78 -0.58
CA MET A 94 13.64 0.60 -0.10
C MET A 94 12.55 0.87 0.95
N ARG A 95 11.37 0.25 0.86
CA ARG A 95 10.36 0.31 1.91
C ARG A 95 10.90 -0.21 3.25
N GLU A 96 11.52 -1.38 3.21
CA GLU A 96 12.13 -2.01 4.40
C GLU A 96 13.23 -1.12 5.00
N GLU A 97 14.07 -0.52 4.17
CA GLU A 97 15.14 0.38 4.60
C GLU A 97 14.63 1.69 5.20
N ILE A 98 13.63 2.33 4.56
CA ILE A 98 13.01 3.57 5.09
C ILE A 98 12.37 3.28 6.44
N ARG A 99 11.66 2.16 6.57
CA ARG A 99 11.03 1.76 7.83
C ARG A 99 12.07 1.51 8.92
N ALA A 100 13.14 0.76 8.61
CA ALA A 100 14.22 0.49 9.54
C ALA A 100 14.94 1.78 9.97
N LEU A 101 15.19 2.70 9.04
CA LEU A 101 15.79 4.01 9.33
C LEU A 101 14.90 4.84 10.25
N GLN A 102 13.59 4.92 9.96
CA GLN A 102 12.62 5.64 10.77
C GLN A 102 12.59 5.11 12.21
N GLN A 103 12.56 3.79 12.38
CA GLN A 103 12.55 3.15 13.71
C GLN A 103 13.87 3.38 14.46
N ARG A 104 15.01 3.20 13.80
CA ARG A 104 16.33 3.37 14.40
C ARG A 104 16.59 4.79 14.89
N LEU A 105 16.13 5.78 14.13
CA LEU A 105 16.32 7.20 14.45
C LEU A 105 15.12 7.84 15.15
N ALA A 106 14.08 7.05 15.46
CA ALA A 106 12.82 7.52 16.06
C ALA A 106 12.22 8.76 15.36
N LEU A 107 12.24 8.78 14.03
CA LEU A 107 11.81 9.92 13.24
C LEU A 107 10.28 10.00 13.17
N THR A 108 9.76 11.21 13.27
CA THR A 108 8.41 11.52 12.82
C THR A 108 8.41 11.70 11.31
N VAL A 109 7.65 10.86 10.60
CA VAL A 109 7.62 10.85 9.15
C VAL A 109 6.19 11.05 8.65
N ALA A 110 6.00 11.96 7.71
CA ALA A 110 4.81 12.02 6.87
C ALA A 110 5.15 11.49 5.48
N TYR A 111 4.46 10.45 5.06
CA TYR A 111 4.72 9.71 3.82
C TYR A 111 3.50 9.80 2.90
N VAL A 112 3.65 10.46 1.76
CA VAL A 112 2.62 10.57 0.74
C VAL A 112 2.87 9.50 -0.33
N THR A 113 1.86 8.71 -0.63
CA THR A 113 1.89 7.69 -1.68
C THR A 113 0.49 7.42 -2.21
N HIS A 114 0.39 7.00 -3.46
CA HIS A 114 -0.81 6.43 -4.05
C HIS A 114 -0.77 4.88 -4.06
N ASP A 115 0.36 4.27 -3.70
CA ASP A 115 0.51 2.81 -3.59
C ASP A 115 0.05 2.34 -2.20
N GLN A 116 -1.05 1.60 -2.19
CA GLN A 116 -1.66 1.05 -0.96
C GLN A 116 -0.70 0.11 -0.24
N SER A 117 0.06 -0.70 -1.00
CA SER A 117 1.00 -1.67 -0.43
C SER A 117 2.17 -0.98 0.29
N GLU A 118 2.57 0.21 -0.19
CA GLU A 118 3.53 1.06 0.50
C GLU A 118 2.94 1.58 1.81
N ALA A 119 1.76 2.21 1.75
CA ALA A 119 1.10 2.76 2.93
C ALA A 119 0.90 1.69 4.02
N LEU A 120 0.41 0.51 3.64
CA LEU A 120 0.19 -0.61 4.56
C LEU A 120 1.49 -1.14 5.20
N ALA A 121 2.61 -1.10 4.45
CA ALA A 121 3.88 -1.70 4.90
C ALA A 121 4.73 -0.76 5.76
N VAL A 122 4.70 0.57 5.53
CA VAL A 122 5.63 1.49 6.17
C VAL A 122 5.00 2.33 7.30
N SER A 123 3.66 2.43 7.36
CA SER A 123 3.00 3.39 8.26
C SER A 123 2.59 2.78 9.59
N ASP A 124 2.62 3.57 10.65
CA ASP A 124 1.98 3.28 11.93
C ASP A 124 0.51 3.75 11.93
N GLN A 125 0.25 4.85 11.21
CA GLN A 125 -1.07 5.43 10.98
C GLN A 125 -1.20 5.80 9.50
N ILE A 126 -2.36 5.56 8.92
CA ILE A 126 -2.70 5.96 7.55
C ILE A 126 -3.86 6.94 7.60
N ILE A 127 -3.78 7.97 6.79
CA ILE A 127 -4.85 8.93 6.53
C ILE A 127 -5.29 8.74 5.09
N VAL A 128 -6.50 8.24 4.88
CA VAL A 128 -7.12 8.17 3.55
C VAL A 128 -7.87 9.47 3.30
N MET A 129 -7.58 10.09 2.17
CA MET A 129 -8.22 11.35 1.75
C MET A 129 -9.09 11.13 0.51
N ASP A 130 -10.22 11.80 0.48
CA ASP A 130 -11.13 11.86 -0.66
C ASP A 130 -11.57 13.31 -0.89
N ALA A 131 -11.39 13.81 -2.11
CA ALA A 131 -11.76 15.18 -2.50
C ALA A 131 -11.30 16.27 -1.51
N GLY A 132 -10.10 16.12 -0.93
CA GLY A 132 -9.51 17.08 0.02
C GLY A 132 -9.99 16.92 1.47
N LEU A 133 -10.86 15.95 1.76
CA LEU A 133 -11.33 15.63 3.10
C LEU A 133 -10.72 14.33 3.61
N ILE A 134 -10.60 14.20 4.93
CA ILE A 134 -10.18 12.95 5.55
C ILE A 134 -11.37 11.98 5.54
N ALA A 135 -11.26 10.91 4.74
CA ALA A 135 -12.26 9.85 4.67
C ALA A 135 -12.16 8.90 5.86
N GLN A 136 -10.93 8.53 6.25
CA GLN A 136 -10.67 7.71 7.43
C GLN A 136 -9.21 7.86 7.86
N CYS A 137 -8.98 7.75 9.18
CA CYS A 137 -7.65 7.65 9.78
C CYS A 137 -7.61 6.44 10.70
N GLY A 138 -6.48 5.71 10.69
CA GLY A 138 -6.30 4.54 11.56
C GLY A 138 -5.02 3.77 11.25
N THR A 139 -4.81 2.69 11.97
CA THR A 139 -3.70 1.76 11.68
C THR A 139 -3.93 1.07 10.32
N PRO A 140 -2.87 0.57 9.66
CA PRO A 140 -2.99 -0.20 8.42
C PRO A 140 -4.06 -1.30 8.51
N ARG A 141 -4.05 -2.04 9.60
CA ARG A 141 -4.99 -3.12 9.84
C ARG A 141 -6.44 -2.64 9.99
N GLN A 142 -6.66 -1.52 10.69
CA GLN A 142 -7.99 -0.93 10.83
C GLN A 142 -8.57 -0.50 9.49
N LEU A 143 -7.80 0.20 8.65
CA LEU A 143 -8.29 0.63 7.35
C LEU A 143 -8.57 -0.55 6.41
N TYR A 144 -7.75 -1.59 6.49
CA TYR A 144 -7.91 -2.78 5.66
C TYR A 144 -9.06 -3.67 6.12
N GLU A 145 -9.15 -4.00 7.42
CA GLU A 145 -10.15 -4.93 7.97
C GLU A 145 -11.47 -4.25 8.37
N HIS A 146 -11.44 -2.93 8.65
CA HIS A 146 -12.57 -2.15 9.17
C HIS A 146 -12.74 -0.82 8.39
N PRO A 147 -12.97 -0.87 7.07
CA PRO A 147 -13.24 0.34 6.31
C PRO A 147 -14.54 0.99 6.79
N GLY A 148 -14.50 2.30 7.01
CA GLY A 148 -15.64 3.08 7.48
C GLY A 148 -16.63 3.47 6.38
N SER A 149 -16.26 3.27 5.10
CA SER A 149 -17.10 3.62 3.95
C SER A 149 -16.80 2.72 2.76
N ALA A 150 -17.70 2.71 1.77
CA ALA A 150 -17.51 2.03 0.51
C ALA A 150 -16.27 2.55 -0.25
N PHE A 151 -16.01 3.86 -0.18
CA PHE A 151 -14.82 4.47 -0.76
C PHE A 151 -13.54 3.89 -0.15
N VAL A 152 -13.43 3.88 1.17
CA VAL A 152 -12.23 3.35 1.84
C VAL A 152 -12.06 1.86 1.58
N ALA A 153 -13.14 1.08 1.55
CA ALA A 153 -13.10 -0.34 1.23
C ALA A 153 -12.56 -0.62 -0.18
N GLY A 154 -13.04 0.13 -1.18
CA GLY A 154 -12.59 0.01 -2.56
C GLY A 154 -11.17 0.56 -2.77
N PHE A 155 -10.85 1.67 -2.11
CA PHE A 155 -9.52 2.29 -2.20
C PHE A 155 -8.45 1.45 -1.50
N MET A 156 -8.72 0.87 -0.33
CA MET A 156 -7.75 0.10 0.45
C MET A 156 -7.90 -1.41 0.18
N GLY A 157 -7.23 -1.93 -0.87
CA GLY A 157 -7.16 -3.36 -1.20
C GLY A 157 -8.21 -3.84 -2.21
N GLU A 158 -8.66 -2.95 -3.11
CA GLU A 158 -9.43 -3.29 -4.32
C GLU A 158 -10.72 -4.08 -4.05
N ALA A 159 -11.39 -3.84 -2.90
CA ALA A 159 -12.61 -4.55 -2.60
C ALA A 159 -13.70 -4.24 -3.62
N MET A 160 -14.34 -5.28 -4.14
CA MET A 160 -15.53 -5.18 -4.97
C MET A 160 -16.74 -4.84 -4.11
N LEU A 161 -17.56 -3.92 -4.57
CA LEU A 161 -18.75 -3.45 -3.85
C LEU A 161 -20.02 -4.07 -4.43
N PHE A 162 -20.77 -4.74 -3.58
CA PHE A 162 -22.05 -5.36 -3.93
C PHE A 162 -23.19 -4.72 -3.12
N ASP A 163 -24.36 -4.68 -3.71
CA ASP A 163 -25.57 -4.34 -2.99
C ASP A 163 -25.99 -5.51 -2.10
N GLY A 164 -26.23 -5.22 -0.83
CA GLY A 164 -26.70 -6.17 0.16
C GLY A 164 -27.87 -5.60 0.94
N GLU A 165 -28.52 -6.44 1.74
CA GLU A 165 -29.62 -6.05 2.60
C GLU A 165 -29.41 -6.53 4.03
N ALA A 166 -29.43 -5.60 4.97
CA ALA A 166 -29.41 -5.88 6.40
C ALA A 166 -30.82 -6.22 6.89
N HIS A 167 -30.95 -7.36 7.56
CA HIS A 167 -32.23 -7.86 8.10
C HIS A 167 -32.38 -7.57 9.59
N ALA A 168 -33.61 -7.64 10.08
CA ALA A 168 -33.90 -7.42 11.49
C ALA A 168 -33.30 -8.48 12.45
N ASP A 169 -32.88 -9.64 11.92
CA ASP A 169 -32.17 -10.69 12.66
C ASP A 169 -30.68 -10.40 12.84
N GLY A 170 -30.22 -9.23 12.38
CA GLY A 170 -28.84 -8.81 12.47
C GLY A 170 -27.91 -9.41 11.40
N ARG A 171 -28.46 -10.11 10.41
CA ARG A 171 -27.67 -10.67 9.28
C ARG A 171 -27.77 -9.78 8.06
N VAL A 172 -26.81 -9.93 7.16
CA VAL A 172 -26.78 -9.25 5.87
C VAL A 172 -26.85 -10.30 4.76
N ALA A 173 -27.80 -10.12 3.85
CA ALA A 173 -27.93 -10.96 2.65
C ALA A 173 -27.07 -10.40 1.52
N LEU A 174 -26.28 -11.27 0.88
CA LEU A 174 -25.57 -11.04 -0.37
C LEU A 174 -25.76 -12.26 -1.28
N GLY A 175 -26.73 -12.20 -2.19
CA GLY A 175 -27.09 -13.37 -2.98
C GLY A 175 -27.40 -14.59 -2.09
N PRO A 176 -26.71 -15.74 -2.31
CA PRO A 176 -26.90 -16.94 -1.49
C PRO A 176 -26.25 -16.84 -0.10
N PHE A 177 -25.38 -15.83 0.13
CA PHE A 177 -24.63 -15.70 1.37
C PHE A 177 -25.44 -15.01 2.47
N ARG A 178 -25.17 -15.40 3.71
CA ARG A 178 -25.68 -14.77 4.93
C ARG A 178 -24.49 -14.38 5.79
N LEU A 179 -24.25 -13.08 5.88
CA LEU A 179 -23.12 -12.50 6.57
C LEU A 179 -23.53 -12.00 7.95
N VAL A 180 -22.63 -12.11 8.91
CA VAL A 180 -22.78 -11.49 10.22
C VAL A 180 -21.92 -10.24 10.22
N PRO A 181 -22.51 -9.03 10.20
CA PRO A 181 -21.75 -7.80 10.27
C PRO A 181 -21.06 -7.70 11.65
N ARG A 182 -19.93 -7.05 11.71
CA ARG A 182 -19.16 -6.87 12.96
C ARG A 182 -19.88 -5.95 13.94
N GLU A 183 -20.56 -4.94 13.41
CA GLU A 183 -21.35 -4.00 14.19
C GLU A 183 -22.82 -4.17 13.85
N PRO A 184 -23.72 -3.98 14.82
CA PRO A 184 -25.15 -4.01 14.57
C PRO A 184 -25.55 -2.95 13.54
N LEU A 185 -26.25 -3.36 12.50
CA LEU A 185 -26.77 -2.48 11.46
C LEU A 185 -28.28 -2.33 11.59
N ARG A 186 -28.80 -1.19 11.18
CA ARG A 186 -30.24 -1.02 11.00
C ARG A 186 -30.68 -1.82 9.77
N PRO A 187 -31.86 -2.44 9.79
CA PRO A 187 -32.42 -3.08 8.60
C PRO A 187 -32.53 -2.10 7.44
N GLY A 188 -32.17 -2.56 6.24
CA GLY A 188 -32.19 -1.77 5.01
C GLY A 188 -31.00 -2.02 4.08
N PRO A 189 -30.89 -1.24 3.00
CA PRO A 189 -29.84 -1.39 2.02
C PRO A 189 -28.47 -1.08 2.63
N VAL A 190 -27.46 -1.90 2.25
CA VAL A 190 -26.07 -1.77 2.68
C VAL A 190 -25.15 -2.08 1.50
N LYS A 191 -23.90 -1.66 1.57
CA LYS A 191 -22.86 -2.13 0.65
C LYS A 191 -22.03 -3.23 1.33
N VAL A 192 -21.80 -4.31 0.59
CA VAL A 192 -20.92 -5.39 1.01
C VAL A 192 -19.65 -5.28 0.18
N ALA A 193 -18.54 -4.97 0.84
CA ALA A 193 -17.21 -4.92 0.24
C ALA A 193 -16.55 -6.29 0.38
N VAL A 194 -16.20 -6.90 -0.74
CA VAL A 194 -15.57 -8.23 -0.80
C VAL A 194 -14.24 -8.11 -1.54
N ARG A 195 -13.16 -8.50 -0.90
CA ARG A 195 -11.83 -8.48 -1.50
C ARG A 195 -11.62 -9.66 -2.44
N PRO A 196 -10.76 -9.52 -3.47
CA PRO A 196 -10.50 -10.59 -4.43
C PRO A 196 -10.04 -11.89 -3.80
N GLU A 197 -9.27 -11.83 -2.73
CA GLU A 197 -8.75 -12.99 -1.99
C GLU A 197 -9.76 -13.60 -1.00
N ALA A 198 -10.89 -12.95 -0.78
CA ALA A 198 -11.95 -13.48 0.07
C ALA A 198 -12.80 -14.54 -0.63
N TRP A 199 -12.72 -14.60 -1.94
CA TRP A 199 -13.42 -15.60 -2.73
C TRP A 199 -12.63 -16.90 -2.79
N THR A 200 -13.31 -18.02 -2.51
CA THR A 200 -12.73 -19.35 -2.65
C THR A 200 -13.45 -20.11 -3.74
N LEU A 201 -12.67 -20.65 -4.69
CA LEU A 201 -13.18 -21.49 -5.77
C LEU A 201 -13.34 -22.93 -5.29
N GLY A 202 -14.44 -23.56 -5.68
CA GLY A 202 -14.71 -24.93 -5.30
C GLY A 202 -15.68 -25.64 -6.25
N ALA A 203 -15.98 -26.89 -5.90
CA ALA A 203 -17.08 -27.63 -6.51
C ALA A 203 -18.43 -27.04 -6.03
N SER A 204 -19.46 -27.21 -6.83
CA SER A 204 -20.83 -26.79 -6.46
C SER A 204 -21.29 -27.44 -5.17
N GLY A 205 -21.87 -26.65 -4.28
CA GLY A 205 -22.43 -27.09 -3.00
C GLY A 205 -23.49 -26.13 -2.49
N ASP A 206 -24.20 -26.50 -1.42
CA ASP A 206 -25.21 -25.65 -0.81
C ASP A 206 -24.58 -24.35 -0.23
N GLY A 207 -25.24 -23.23 -0.51
CA GLY A 207 -24.78 -21.92 -0.05
C GLY A 207 -23.67 -21.29 -0.89
N THR A 208 -23.27 -21.89 -1.99
CA THR A 208 -22.27 -21.34 -2.92
C THR A 208 -22.92 -20.58 -4.06
N LEU A 209 -22.22 -19.56 -4.57
CA LEU A 209 -22.61 -18.82 -5.76
C LEU A 209 -22.07 -19.53 -7.00
N GLN A 210 -22.94 -19.89 -7.95
CA GLN A 210 -22.53 -20.49 -9.21
C GLN A 210 -21.87 -19.44 -10.12
N ALA A 211 -20.81 -19.84 -10.81
CA ALA A 211 -20.02 -18.96 -11.66
C ALA A 211 -19.50 -19.69 -12.90
N THR A 212 -19.18 -18.90 -13.92
CA THR A 212 -18.49 -19.37 -15.12
C THR A 212 -17.17 -18.61 -15.27
N VAL A 213 -16.09 -19.32 -15.55
CA VAL A 213 -14.77 -18.72 -15.76
C VAL A 213 -14.76 -17.92 -17.06
N ALA A 214 -14.64 -16.59 -16.96
CA ALA A 214 -14.57 -15.70 -18.12
C ALA A 214 -13.14 -15.38 -18.56
N LYS A 215 -12.23 -15.18 -17.58
CA LYS A 215 -10.81 -14.88 -17.83
C LYS A 215 -9.94 -15.54 -16.77
N VAL A 216 -8.70 -15.89 -17.17
CA VAL A 216 -7.67 -16.45 -16.29
C VAL A 216 -6.32 -15.84 -16.62
N ALA A 217 -5.55 -15.46 -15.61
CA ALA A 217 -4.16 -15.07 -15.71
C ALA A 217 -3.32 -15.78 -14.64
N TYR A 218 -2.21 -16.40 -15.04
CA TYR A 218 -1.24 -17.01 -14.14
C TYR A 218 -0.10 -16.03 -13.84
N LEU A 219 0.05 -15.65 -12.57
CA LEU A 219 1.08 -14.70 -12.12
C LEU A 219 2.21 -15.37 -11.30
N GLY A 220 2.36 -16.66 -11.42
CA GLY A 220 3.38 -17.43 -10.70
C GLY A 220 2.94 -17.84 -9.29
N SER A 221 2.79 -16.89 -8.39
CA SER A 221 2.39 -17.14 -6.99
C SER A 221 0.88 -17.16 -6.77
N VAL A 222 0.10 -16.60 -7.69
CA VAL A 222 -1.36 -16.55 -7.64
C VAL A 222 -1.95 -16.72 -9.03
N MET A 223 -3.23 -17.08 -9.08
CA MET A 223 -4.08 -17.03 -10.25
C MET A 223 -5.05 -15.86 -10.10
N GLU A 224 -5.19 -15.05 -11.14
CA GLU A 224 -6.25 -14.05 -11.25
C GLU A 224 -7.34 -14.56 -12.16
N LEU A 225 -8.57 -14.53 -11.70
CA LEU A 225 -9.71 -14.99 -12.47
C LEU A 225 -10.80 -13.91 -12.50
N THR A 226 -11.45 -13.77 -13.64
CA THR A 226 -12.73 -13.06 -13.74
C THR A 226 -13.83 -14.09 -13.97
N LEU A 227 -14.85 -14.05 -13.14
CA LEU A 227 -15.95 -15.03 -13.14
C LEU A 227 -17.27 -14.32 -13.39
N ASP A 228 -18.06 -14.82 -14.31
CA ASP A 228 -19.43 -14.36 -14.53
C ASP A 228 -20.37 -15.03 -13.54
N THR A 229 -21.15 -14.23 -12.81
CA THR A 229 -22.06 -14.68 -11.76
C THR A 229 -23.40 -13.95 -11.80
N ALA A 230 -24.36 -14.43 -11.02
CA ALA A 230 -25.65 -13.71 -10.81
C ALA A 230 -25.48 -12.37 -10.08
N LEU A 231 -24.36 -12.12 -9.41
CA LEU A 231 -24.03 -10.84 -8.78
C LEU A 231 -23.23 -9.89 -9.71
N GLY A 232 -23.07 -10.27 -10.98
CA GLY A 232 -22.20 -9.59 -11.93
C GLY A 232 -20.81 -10.24 -12.02
N PRO A 233 -19.87 -9.64 -12.75
CA PRO A 233 -18.50 -10.15 -12.87
C PRO A 233 -17.78 -10.01 -11.53
N ILE A 234 -17.13 -11.11 -11.09
CA ILE A 234 -16.35 -11.15 -9.86
C ILE A 234 -14.88 -11.39 -10.20
N PHE A 235 -14.00 -10.55 -9.67
CA PHE A 235 -12.56 -10.72 -9.74
C PHE A 235 -12.08 -11.49 -8.51
N VAL A 236 -11.28 -12.54 -8.74
CA VAL A 236 -10.78 -13.45 -7.71
C VAL A 236 -9.27 -13.57 -7.82
N VAL A 237 -8.58 -13.48 -6.69
CA VAL A 237 -7.16 -13.81 -6.57
C VAL A 237 -7.02 -15.08 -5.74
N SER A 238 -6.62 -16.16 -6.39
CA SER A 238 -6.46 -17.47 -5.75
C SER A 238 -4.98 -17.86 -5.59
N PRO A 239 -4.55 -18.30 -4.40
CA PRO A 239 -3.22 -18.86 -4.21
C PRO A 239 -3.09 -20.28 -4.77
N GLU A 240 -4.18 -20.92 -5.17
CA GLU A 240 -4.18 -22.26 -5.76
C GLU A 240 -3.73 -22.23 -7.22
N THR A 241 -2.43 -22.28 -7.45
CA THR A 241 -1.83 -22.23 -8.80
C THR A 241 -1.69 -23.59 -9.49
N GLY A 242 -1.89 -24.67 -8.75
CA GLY A 242 -1.77 -26.05 -9.25
C GLY A 242 -3.01 -26.62 -9.93
N ARG A 243 -4.11 -25.87 -9.98
CA ARG A 243 -5.36 -26.29 -10.60
C ARG A 243 -5.65 -25.48 -11.86
N ASP A 244 -5.98 -26.19 -12.94
CA ASP A 244 -6.42 -25.56 -14.17
C ASP A 244 -7.87 -25.08 -14.08
N TRP A 245 -8.10 -23.86 -14.50
CA TRP A 245 -9.41 -23.20 -14.57
C TRP A 245 -9.70 -22.77 -16.00
N PRO A 246 -10.12 -23.68 -16.90
CA PRO A 246 -10.33 -23.33 -18.30
C PRO A 246 -11.47 -22.32 -18.45
N VAL A 247 -11.32 -21.38 -19.38
CA VAL A 247 -12.38 -20.44 -19.73
C VAL A 247 -13.62 -21.21 -20.18
N GLY A 248 -14.79 -20.80 -19.69
CA GLY A 248 -16.06 -21.50 -19.88
C GLY A 248 -16.37 -22.60 -18.85
N ALA A 249 -15.44 -22.95 -17.97
CA ALA A 249 -15.71 -23.92 -16.92
C ALA A 249 -16.72 -23.39 -15.90
N ALA A 250 -17.65 -24.28 -15.49
CA ALA A 250 -18.56 -24.00 -14.39
C ALA A 250 -17.85 -24.26 -13.05
N VAL A 251 -17.89 -23.27 -12.17
CA VAL A 251 -17.29 -23.30 -10.84
C VAL A 251 -18.31 -22.79 -9.81
N SER A 252 -18.01 -22.96 -8.54
CA SER A 252 -18.76 -22.32 -7.46
C SER A 252 -17.85 -21.44 -6.62
N LEU A 253 -18.40 -20.35 -6.10
CA LEU A 253 -17.75 -19.43 -5.19
C LEU A 253 -18.33 -19.54 -3.79
N SER A 254 -17.46 -19.57 -2.81
CA SER A 254 -17.79 -19.36 -1.41
C SER A 254 -17.00 -18.16 -0.87
N LEU A 255 -17.50 -17.59 0.24
CA LEU A 255 -16.85 -16.47 0.91
C LEU A 255 -16.01 -16.97 2.08
N GLY A 256 -14.76 -16.53 2.14
CA GLY A 256 -13.90 -16.73 3.29
C GLY A 256 -14.33 -15.87 4.49
N ALA A 257 -13.79 -16.22 5.66
CA ALA A 257 -14.08 -15.48 6.90
C ALA A 257 -13.40 -14.10 6.99
N ARG A 258 -12.45 -13.81 6.10
CA ARG A 258 -11.69 -12.55 6.05
C ARG A 258 -11.89 -11.88 4.70
N GLY A 259 -11.66 -10.56 4.66
CA GLY A 259 -11.76 -9.79 3.42
C GLY A 259 -13.19 -9.41 3.03
N VAL A 260 -14.16 -9.59 3.94
CA VAL A 260 -15.55 -9.16 3.77
C VAL A 260 -15.88 -8.11 4.81
N SER A 261 -16.39 -6.97 4.37
CA SER A 261 -16.84 -5.87 5.23
C SER A 261 -18.20 -5.38 4.79
N VAL A 262 -19.04 -5.01 5.75
CA VAL A 262 -20.33 -4.38 5.47
C VAL A 262 -20.23 -2.92 5.88
N VAL A 263 -20.56 -2.03 4.96
CA VAL A 263 -20.54 -0.58 5.17
C VAL A 263 -21.93 0.00 4.85
N ALA A 264 -22.27 1.12 5.47
CA ALA A 264 -23.49 1.83 5.14
C ALA A 264 -23.55 2.20 3.65
N ALA A 265 -24.76 2.17 3.07
CA ALA A 265 -24.99 2.51 1.66
C ALA A 265 -24.82 4.01 1.41
#